data_810023036c1473aa17be4fff3e493bee
#
_entry.id   810023036c1473aa17be4fff3e493bee
#
_cell.length_a   1.000
_cell.length_b   1.000
_cell.length_c   1.000
_cell.angle_alpha   90.00
_cell.angle_beta   90.00
_cell.angle_gamma   90.00
#
_symmetry.space_group_name_H-M   'P 1'
#
loop_
_entity.id
_entity.type
_entity.pdbx_description
1 polymer ?
#
loop_
_entity_poly.entity_id
_entity_poly.type
_entity_poly.pdbx_seq_one_letter_code
_entity_poly.pdbx_strand_id
1 'polypeptide(L)'
;MRKINISILLGLLLILTSFNSLNPSQYRLKTVVIDAGHGGKDPGARGKISWEKDIALAISLELGRILKENMPAINVVYTRKDDRFLTLYKRSEIANKSNADLF
;
A
#
# COMPACT_ATOMS: atom_id res chain seq x y z
N MET A 1 6.75 2.12 -61.58
CA MET A 1 6.90 2.40 -60.09
C MET A 1 5.57 2.94 -59.55
N ARG A 2 5.00 2.25 -58.55
CA ARG A 2 3.78 2.74 -57.91
C ARG A 2 4.15 3.98 -57.05
N LYS A 3 3.58 5.11 -57.35
CA LYS A 3 3.72 6.32 -56.54
C LYS A 3 2.91 6.13 -55.24
N ILE A 4 3.57 6.03 -54.12
CA ILE A 4 2.93 6.02 -52.81
C ILE A 4 2.32 7.38 -52.58
N ASN A 5 1.01 7.46 -52.36
CA ASN A 5 0.32 8.72 -52.09
C ASN A 5 0.80 9.30 -50.74
N ILE A 6 1.35 10.51 -50.78
CA ILE A 6 1.85 11.24 -49.60
C ILE A 6 0.77 11.31 -48.51
N SER A 7 -0.50 11.41 -48.88
CA SER A 7 -1.63 11.41 -47.93
C SER A 7 -1.77 10.13 -47.14
N ILE A 8 -1.45 8.98 -47.75
CA ILE A 8 -1.47 7.66 -47.06
C ILE A 8 -0.32 7.58 -46.07
N LEU A 9 0.86 8.07 -46.46
CA LEU A 9 2.05 8.09 -45.60
C LEU A 9 1.83 9.02 -44.38
N LEU A 10 1.21 10.19 -44.60
CA LEU A 10 0.88 11.15 -43.53
C LEU A 10 -0.17 10.56 -42.55
N GLY A 11 -1.18 9.86 -43.10
CA GLY A 11 -2.19 9.19 -42.29
C GLY A 11 -1.60 8.07 -41.40
N LEU A 12 -0.68 7.30 -41.97
CA LEU A 12 0.01 6.23 -41.23
C LEU A 12 0.91 6.79 -40.11
N LEU A 13 1.57 7.92 -40.37
CA LEU A 13 2.40 8.63 -39.40
C LEU A 13 1.56 9.16 -38.23
N LEU A 14 0.39 9.71 -38.50
CA LEU A 14 -0.54 10.19 -37.46
C LEU A 14 -1.08 9.04 -36.57
N ILE A 15 -1.34 7.90 -37.17
CA ILE A 15 -1.77 6.69 -36.39
C ILE A 15 -0.65 6.20 -35.47
N LEU A 16 0.59 6.18 -35.96
CA LEU A 16 1.76 5.72 -35.18
C LEU A 16 2.06 6.66 -33.99
N THR A 17 1.81 7.96 -34.12
CA THR A 17 2.01 8.92 -33.01
C THR A 17 0.92 8.82 -31.93
N SER A 18 -0.27 8.33 -32.27
CA SER A 18 -1.37 8.18 -31.31
C SER A 18 -1.16 7.06 -30.29
N PHE A 19 -0.29 6.11 -30.56
CA PHE A 19 -0.01 4.98 -29.66
C PHE A 19 0.96 5.28 -28.50
N ASN A 20 1.60 6.46 -28.49
CA ASN A 20 2.59 6.82 -27.46
C ASN A 20 2.00 7.44 -26.18
N SER A 21 0.68 7.54 -26.04
CA SER A 21 0.05 8.25 -24.90
C SER A 21 -0.51 7.33 -23.81
N LEU A 22 -0.26 6.04 -23.85
CA LEU A 22 -0.62 5.12 -22.77
C LEU A 22 0.59 4.86 -21.86
N ASN A 23 1.11 5.92 -21.24
CA ASN A 23 1.84 5.73 -19.97
C ASN A 23 0.78 5.45 -18.91
N PRO A 24 0.60 4.19 -18.46
CA PRO A 24 -0.14 3.98 -17.25
C PRO A 24 0.63 4.76 -16.17
N SER A 25 -0.02 5.72 -15.55
CA SER A 25 0.55 6.36 -14.35
C SER A 25 0.84 5.20 -13.39
N GLN A 26 2.11 4.84 -13.24
CA GLN A 26 2.48 3.77 -12.33
C GLN A 26 2.13 4.26 -10.94
N TYR A 27 0.97 3.79 -10.45
CA TYR A 27 0.58 4.04 -9.07
C TYR A 27 1.68 3.43 -8.19
N ARG A 28 2.37 4.29 -7.44
CA ARG A 28 3.42 3.85 -6.52
C ARG A 28 2.87 3.88 -5.11
N LEU A 29 2.90 2.73 -4.46
CA LEU A 29 2.62 2.62 -3.05
C LEU A 29 3.65 3.47 -2.27
N LYS A 30 3.17 4.44 -1.49
CA LYS A 30 4.01 5.38 -0.72
C LYS A 30 3.89 5.17 0.77
N THR A 31 2.67 4.97 1.26
CA THR A 31 2.38 4.84 2.68
C THR A 31 1.56 3.60 2.95
N VAL A 32 2.08 2.73 3.80
CA VAL A 32 1.39 1.55 4.33
C VAL A 32 1.14 1.75 5.80
N VAL A 33 -0.10 1.61 6.23
CA VAL A 33 -0.46 1.57 7.65
C VAL A 33 -0.69 0.11 8.06
N ILE A 34 0.02 -0.33 9.07
CA ILE A 34 -0.12 -1.68 9.64
C ILE A 34 -0.95 -1.59 10.91
N ASP A 35 -2.08 -2.30 10.93
CA ASP A 35 -2.99 -2.33 12.06
C ASP A 35 -2.84 -3.63 12.86
N ALA A 36 -2.19 -3.55 14.01
CA ALA A 36 -2.15 -4.65 14.95
C ALA A 36 -3.48 -4.73 15.71
N GLY A 37 -4.32 -5.70 15.38
CA GLY A 37 -5.61 -5.90 16.02
C GLY A 37 -5.53 -6.06 17.54
N HIS A 38 -6.65 -5.80 18.24
CA HIS A 38 -6.73 -5.86 19.70
C HIS A 38 -5.75 -4.92 20.42
N GLY A 39 -5.39 -5.23 21.69
CA GLY A 39 -4.42 -4.46 22.48
C GLY A 39 -5.01 -3.90 23.78
N GLY A 40 -4.16 -3.76 24.81
CA GLY A 40 -4.53 -3.30 26.14
C GLY A 40 -5.63 -4.14 26.76
N LYS A 41 -6.76 -3.53 27.04
CA LYS A 41 -7.96 -4.18 27.64
C LYS A 41 -8.70 -5.15 26.71
N ASP A 42 -8.39 -5.13 25.42
CA ASP A 42 -8.94 -6.08 24.45
C ASP A 42 -7.87 -7.14 24.12
N PRO A 43 -7.93 -8.31 24.75
CA PRO A 43 -6.91 -9.35 24.53
C PRO A 43 -7.11 -10.13 23.23
N GLY A 44 -8.29 -10.07 22.60
CA GLY A 44 -8.68 -10.99 21.55
C GLY A 44 -8.85 -12.40 22.06
N ALA A 45 -8.69 -13.39 21.20
CA ALA A 45 -8.80 -14.81 21.56
C ALA A 45 -7.65 -15.26 22.46
N ARG A 46 -7.95 -16.17 23.38
CA ARG A 46 -6.97 -16.79 24.24
C ARG A 46 -6.46 -18.09 23.62
N GLY A 47 -5.16 -18.13 23.33
CA GLY A 47 -4.47 -19.37 22.96
C GLY A 47 -3.99 -20.16 24.17
N LYS A 48 -3.27 -21.26 23.93
CA LYS A 48 -2.68 -22.08 25.01
C LYS A 48 -1.55 -21.35 25.76
N ILE A 49 -0.78 -20.51 25.06
CA ILE A 49 0.46 -19.89 25.58
C ILE A 49 0.50 -18.37 25.38
N SER A 50 -0.42 -17.79 24.60
CA SER A 50 -0.42 -16.38 24.25
C SER A 50 -1.82 -15.86 23.99
N TRP A 51 -1.96 -14.52 24.00
CA TRP A 51 -3.18 -13.83 23.58
C TRP A 51 -3.06 -13.40 22.11
N GLU A 52 -4.19 -13.28 21.42
CA GLU A 52 -4.23 -12.82 20.03
C GLU A 52 -3.57 -11.43 19.86
N LYS A 53 -3.78 -10.53 20.81
CA LYS A 53 -3.17 -9.19 20.78
C LYS A 53 -1.65 -9.20 20.72
N ASP A 54 -1.01 -10.17 21.38
CA ASP A 54 0.46 -10.29 21.46
C ASP A 54 1.00 -10.83 20.14
N ILE A 55 0.33 -11.82 19.58
CA ILE A 55 0.67 -12.38 18.25
C ILE A 55 0.47 -11.34 17.18
N ALA A 56 -0.68 -10.62 17.18
CA ALA A 56 -0.98 -9.57 16.23
C ALA A 56 0.08 -8.45 16.25
N LEU A 57 0.52 -8.06 17.46
CA LEU A 57 1.57 -7.05 17.61
C LEU A 57 2.92 -7.56 17.06
N ALA A 58 3.31 -8.77 17.42
CA ALA A 58 4.58 -9.34 16.97
C ALA A 58 4.65 -9.45 15.44
N ILE A 59 3.59 -9.96 14.80
CA ILE A 59 3.50 -10.06 13.34
C ILE A 59 3.55 -8.68 12.70
N SER A 60 2.81 -7.72 13.23
CA SER A 60 2.76 -6.35 12.69
C SER A 60 4.12 -5.66 12.74
N LEU A 61 4.84 -5.79 13.85
CA LEU A 61 6.17 -5.21 14.00
C LEU A 61 7.19 -5.86 13.05
N GLU A 62 7.14 -7.19 12.91
CA GLU A 62 8.02 -7.92 12.01
C GLU A 62 7.72 -7.59 10.53
N LEU A 63 6.44 -7.54 10.15
CA LEU A 63 6.05 -7.10 8.80
C LEU A 63 6.61 -5.71 8.48
N GLY A 64 6.46 -4.77 9.40
CA GLY A 64 6.97 -3.41 9.18
C GLY A 64 8.49 -3.35 9.13
N ARG A 65 9.20 -4.19 9.88
CA ARG A 65 10.66 -4.34 9.78
C ARG A 65 11.06 -4.82 8.38
N ILE A 66 10.43 -5.89 7.89
CA ILE A 66 10.69 -6.46 6.58
C ILE A 66 10.41 -5.44 5.46
N LEU A 67 9.29 -4.71 5.55
CA LEU A 67 8.95 -3.67 4.58
C LEU A 67 10.01 -2.57 4.53
N LYS A 68 10.47 -2.08 5.68
CA LYS A 68 11.50 -1.03 5.74
C LYS A 68 12.84 -1.48 5.18
N GLU A 69 13.21 -2.73 5.39
CA GLU A 69 14.48 -3.28 4.89
C GLU A 69 14.46 -3.53 3.39
N ASN A 70 13.35 -4.06 2.86
CA ASN A 70 13.26 -4.47 1.45
C ASN A 70 12.66 -3.39 0.54
N MET A 71 11.89 -2.46 1.09
CA MET A 71 11.18 -1.41 0.36
C MET A 71 11.37 -0.05 1.05
N PRO A 72 12.60 0.48 1.13
CA PRO A 72 12.92 1.68 1.93
C PRO A 72 12.20 2.95 1.46
N ALA A 73 11.68 2.97 0.24
CA ALA A 73 10.88 4.07 -0.28
C ALA A 73 9.45 4.13 0.29
N ILE A 74 8.99 3.06 0.98
CA ILE A 74 7.67 3.00 1.60
C ILE A 74 7.73 3.58 3.02
N ASN A 75 6.83 4.52 3.29
CA ASN A 75 6.57 4.99 4.64
C ASN A 75 5.69 3.99 5.39
N VAL A 76 6.21 3.37 6.44
CA VAL A 76 5.48 2.42 7.28
C VAL A 76 5.00 3.10 8.55
N VAL A 77 3.69 3.16 8.72
CA VAL A 77 3.01 3.69 9.91
C VAL A 77 2.32 2.53 10.63
N TYR A 78 2.31 2.55 11.95
CA TYR A 78 1.62 1.55 12.76
C TYR A 78 0.48 2.21 13.52
N THR A 79 -0.63 1.53 13.66
CA THR A 79 -1.70 1.99 14.56
C THR A 79 -1.25 1.90 16.02
N ARG A 80 -0.52 0.85 16.40
CA ARG A 80 0.14 0.69 17.70
C ARG A 80 1.46 -0.06 17.56
N LYS A 81 2.38 0.20 18.48
CA LYS A 81 3.68 -0.48 18.60
C LYS A 81 3.89 -1.12 19.97
N ASP A 82 2.88 -1.04 20.81
CA ASP A 82 2.89 -1.54 22.19
C ASP A 82 1.51 -2.12 22.57
N ASP A 83 1.38 -2.61 23.79
CA ASP A 83 0.12 -3.19 24.29
C ASP A 83 -0.85 -2.09 24.75
N ARG A 84 -1.35 -1.29 23.82
CA ARG A 84 -2.40 -0.28 24.05
C ARG A 84 -3.69 -0.63 23.34
N PHE A 85 -4.80 -0.22 23.92
CA PHE A 85 -6.12 -0.32 23.30
C PHE A 85 -6.35 0.84 22.34
N LEU A 86 -6.86 0.54 21.14
CA LEU A 86 -7.35 1.51 20.17
C LEU A 86 -8.74 1.11 19.71
N THR A 87 -9.66 2.10 19.66
CA THR A 87 -10.98 1.91 19.06
C THR A 87 -10.85 1.71 17.54
N LEU A 88 -11.83 1.07 16.92
CA LEU A 88 -11.88 0.91 15.46
C LEU A 88 -11.82 2.26 14.74
N TYR A 89 -12.54 3.25 15.27
CA TYR A 89 -12.51 4.62 14.75
C TYR A 89 -11.10 5.22 14.77
N LYS A 90 -10.36 5.02 15.87
CA LYS A 90 -9.00 5.56 16.00
C LYS A 90 -8.02 4.93 15.03
N ARG A 91 -8.19 3.64 14.72
CA ARG A 91 -7.37 2.92 13.73
C ARG A 91 -7.55 3.51 12.33
N SER A 92 -8.79 3.66 11.88
CA SER A 92 -9.10 4.29 10.59
C SER A 92 -8.73 5.77 10.55
N GLU A 93 -8.86 6.50 11.66
CA GLU A 93 -8.40 7.89 11.76
C GLU A 93 -6.88 8.00 11.52
N ILE A 94 -6.09 7.10 12.10
CA ILE A 94 -4.62 7.06 11.87
C ILE A 94 -4.32 6.81 10.39
N ALA A 95 -4.99 5.85 9.77
CA ALA A 95 -4.81 5.54 8.35
C ALA A 95 -5.13 6.74 7.46
N ASN A 96 -6.28 7.39 7.69
CA ASN A 96 -6.72 8.56 6.93
C ASN A 96 -5.76 9.75 7.11
N LYS A 97 -5.36 10.06 8.35
CA LYS A 97 -4.41 11.15 8.63
C LYS A 97 -3.02 10.91 8.05
N SER A 98 -2.64 9.66 7.87
CA SER A 98 -1.36 9.28 7.26
C SER A 98 -1.41 9.28 5.72
N ASN A 99 -2.56 9.57 5.11
CA ASN A 99 -2.78 9.43 3.68
C ASN A 99 -2.34 8.04 3.19
N ALA A 100 -2.81 6.99 3.87
CA ALA A 100 -2.42 5.62 3.58
C ALA A 100 -2.87 5.21 2.17
N ASP A 101 -1.95 4.65 1.41
CA ASP A 101 -2.26 3.99 0.13
C ASP A 101 -2.75 2.56 0.38
N LEU A 102 -2.32 1.95 1.49
CA LEU A 102 -2.73 0.63 1.94
C LEU A 102 -2.92 0.63 3.47
N PHE A 103 -4.04 0.02 3.92
CA PHE A 103 -4.39 -0.17 5.33
C PHE A 103 -4.91 -1.59 5.56
#